data_f88e1bd9acdb50bfeae7f1f0c629c793
#
_entry.id   f88e1bd9acdb50bfeae7f1f0c629c793
#
_cell.length_a   1.000
_cell.length_b   1.000
_cell.length_c   1.000
_cell.angle_alpha   90.00
_cell.angle_beta   90.00
_cell.angle_gamma   90.00
#
_symmetry.space_group_name_H-M   'P 1'
#
loop_
_entity.id
_entity.type
_entity.pdbx_description
1 polymer ?
#
loop_
_entity_poly.entity_id
_entity_poly.type
_entity_poly.pdbx_seq_one_letter_code
_entity_poly.pdbx_strand_id
1 'polypeptide(L)'
;VPQLGPQLPPRLTQQPWHLLYSTGRDGFSLRTLTGTCPGAGSPSERRPVSLLLLLSQAFGAFSASAIRSSSGFYGTGETFLFSFCPELKVFRWTGRNDFFVKGDVNLLMVGGGSGRFGLWLDGDLHHGGSQPCETFDNETLSHREEFCIQDLEMWGLA
;
A
#
# COMPACT_ATOMS: atom_id res chain seq x y z
N VAL A 1 -7.82 -11.49 1.42
CA VAL A 1 -8.37 -11.12 2.72
C VAL A 1 -9.86 -10.88 2.59
N PRO A 2 -10.70 -11.83 3.05
CA PRO A 2 -12.14 -11.78 2.79
C PRO A 2 -12.84 -10.52 3.31
N GLN A 3 -12.40 -9.99 4.45
CA GLN A 3 -13.00 -8.80 5.05
C GLN A 3 -12.82 -7.53 4.21
N LEU A 4 -11.81 -7.49 3.37
CA LEU A 4 -11.56 -6.35 2.49
C LEU A 4 -12.39 -6.38 1.21
N GLY A 5 -12.94 -7.54 0.84
CA GLY A 5 -13.73 -7.65 -0.38
C GLY A 5 -14.82 -6.59 -0.53
N PRO A 6 -15.68 -6.39 0.49
CA PRO A 6 -16.74 -5.37 0.40
C PRO A 6 -16.22 -3.92 0.33
N GLN A 7 -14.97 -3.68 0.72
CA GLN A 7 -14.37 -2.36 0.71
C GLN A 7 -13.73 -2.00 -0.63
N LEU A 8 -13.51 -2.99 -1.48
CA LEU A 8 -12.89 -2.79 -2.79
C LEU A 8 -13.88 -2.19 -3.79
N PRO A 9 -13.39 -1.50 -4.84
CA PRO A 9 -14.28 -1.10 -5.93
C PRO A 9 -15.05 -2.30 -6.50
N PRO A 10 -16.34 -2.15 -6.84
CA PRO A 10 -17.16 -3.30 -7.28
C PRO A 10 -16.58 -4.09 -8.45
N ARG A 11 -15.88 -3.42 -9.37
CA ARG A 11 -15.26 -4.09 -10.52
C ARG A 11 -14.16 -5.08 -10.14
N LEU A 12 -13.65 -5.02 -8.91
CA LEU A 12 -12.52 -5.82 -8.46
C LEU A 12 -12.93 -6.97 -7.54
N THR A 13 -14.19 -7.02 -7.08
CA THR A 13 -14.62 -7.95 -6.03
C THR A 13 -14.61 -9.41 -6.46
N GLN A 14 -14.66 -9.70 -7.75
CA GLN A 14 -14.73 -11.07 -8.26
C GLN A 14 -13.44 -11.54 -8.93
N GLN A 15 -12.40 -10.74 -8.88
CA GLN A 15 -11.13 -11.11 -9.49
C GLN A 15 -10.24 -11.86 -8.49
N PRO A 16 -9.49 -12.88 -8.94
CA PRO A 16 -8.61 -13.62 -8.03
C PRO A 16 -7.39 -12.78 -7.66
N TRP A 17 -6.98 -12.89 -6.39
CA TRP A 17 -5.77 -12.26 -5.89
C TRP A 17 -4.56 -13.16 -6.15
N HIS A 18 -3.45 -12.56 -6.59
CA HIS A 18 -2.19 -13.25 -6.79
C HIS A 18 -1.12 -12.61 -5.91
N LEU A 19 -0.31 -13.44 -5.27
CA LEU A 19 0.83 -12.97 -4.48
C LEU A 19 1.94 -12.51 -5.42
N LEU A 20 2.18 -11.21 -5.47
CA LEU A 20 3.21 -10.61 -6.33
C LEU A 20 4.58 -10.58 -5.63
N TYR A 21 4.59 -10.33 -4.33
CA TYR A 21 5.81 -10.18 -3.56
C TYR A 21 5.58 -10.63 -2.12
N SER A 22 6.59 -11.27 -1.54
CA SER A 22 6.60 -11.65 -0.13
C SER A 22 8.03 -11.58 0.40
N THR A 23 8.24 -10.99 1.56
CA THR A 23 9.56 -10.92 2.17
C THR A 23 10.12 -12.30 2.47
N GLY A 24 9.26 -13.26 2.80
CA GLY A 24 9.68 -14.65 3.06
C GLY A 24 10.13 -15.39 1.81
N ARG A 25 9.57 -15.07 0.65
CA ARG A 25 9.91 -15.71 -0.62
C ARG A 25 10.99 -14.94 -1.39
N ASP A 26 10.87 -13.61 -1.43
CA ASP A 26 11.63 -12.77 -2.35
C ASP A 26 12.69 -11.89 -1.66
N GLY A 27 12.76 -11.95 -0.32
CA GLY A 27 13.72 -11.17 0.45
C GLY A 27 13.23 -9.79 0.84
N PHE A 28 14.08 -9.03 1.53
CA PHE A 28 13.74 -7.72 2.08
C PHE A 28 14.36 -6.63 1.21
N SER A 29 13.62 -6.18 0.19
CA SER A 29 14.10 -5.15 -0.72
C SER A 29 12.93 -4.40 -1.34
N LEU A 30 12.85 -3.10 -1.09
CA LEU A 30 11.86 -2.23 -1.73
C LEU A 30 12.05 -2.20 -3.25
N ARG A 31 13.30 -2.21 -3.69
CA ARG A 31 13.61 -2.23 -5.11
C ARG A 31 13.05 -3.48 -5.80
N THR A 32 13.18 -4.64 -5.15
CA THR A 32 12.60 -5.88 -5.66
C THR A 32 11.08 -5.80 -5.67
N LEU A 33 10.48 -5.29 -4.60
CA LEU A 33 9.02 -5.13 -4.52
C LEU A 33 8.49 -4.26 -5.65
N THR A 34 9.07 -3.09 -5.88
CA THR A 34 8.61 -2.18 -6.93
C THR A 34 8.87 -2.71 -8.32
N GLY A 35 9.83 -3.60 -8.48
CA GLY A 35 10.13 -4.25 -9.75
C GLY A 35 9.28 -5.45 -10.10
N THR A 36 8.48 -5.98 -9.14
CA THR A 36 7.64 -7.16 -9.40
C THR A 36 6.34 -6.84 -10.12
N CYS A 37 5.92 -5.59 -10.11
CA CYS A 37 4.74 -5.20 -10.87
C CYS A 37 5.07 -5.25 -12.35
N PRO A 38 4.19 -5.84 -13.20
CA PRO A 38 4.42 -5.85 -14.64
C PRO A 38 4.63 -4.41 -15.10
N GLY A 39 5.74 -4.19 -15.76
CA GLY A 39 6.11 -2.87 -16.23
C GLY A 39 5.02 -2.27 -17.12
N ALA A 40 5.01 -0.96 -17.21
CA ALA A 40 4.08 -0.19 -18.02
C ALA A 40 4.32 -0.42 -19.53
N GLY A 41 4.39 -1.68 -19.95
CA GLY A 41 4.77 -2.04 -21.31
C GLY A 41 3.63 -2.39 -22.25
N SER A 42 2.41 -2.52 -21.75
CA SER A 42 1.29 -2.89 -22.61
C SER A 42 0.06 -2.03 -22.33
N PRO A 43 -0.36 -1.20 -23.30
CA PRO A 43 -1.55 -0.36 -23.13
C PRO A 43 -2.86 -1.15 -23.09
N SER A 44 -2.84 -2.43 -23.40
CA SER A 44 -4.04 -3.28 -23.38
C SER A 44 -4.20 -4.06 -22.08
N GLU A 45 -3.22 -4.03 -21.18
CA GLU A 45 -3.33 -4.76 -19.93
C GLU A 45 -4.03 -3.93 -18.87
N ARG A 46 -4.92 -4.62 -18.16
CA ARG A 46 -5.64 -4.05 -17.02
C ARG A 46 -4.66 -3.44 -16.05
N ARG A 47 -4.97 -2.23 -15.61
CA ARG A 47 -4.14 -1.54 -14.62
C ARG A 47 -4.01 -2.43 -13.40
N PRO A 48 -2.80 -2.90 -13.06
CA PRO A 48 -2.65 -3.76 -11.89
C PRO A 48 -2.99 -2.97 -10.63
N VAL A 49 -3.81 -3.56 -9.77
CA VAL A 49 -4.06 -3.03 -8.45
C VAL A 49 -3.11 -3.73 -7.48
N SER A 50 -2.82 -3.07 -6.37
CA SER A 50 -1.90 -3.60 -5.37
C SER A 50 -2.49 -3.52 -3.98
N LEU A 51 -2.31 -4.58 -3.21
CA LEU A 51 -2.66 -4.63 -1.80
C LEU A 51 -1.39 -4.92 -1.01
N LEU A 52 -0.94 -3.95 -0.22
CA LEU A 52 0.17 -4.13 0.71
C LEU A 52 -0.36 -4.57 2.06
N LEU A 53 0.21 -5.62 2.61
CA LEU A 53 -0.22 -6.20 3.87
C LEU A 53 0.98 -6.48 4.77
N LEU A 54 1.01 -5.86 5.94
CA LEU A 54 1.99 -6.14 6.99
C LEU A 54 1.36 -7.15 7.95
N LEU A 55 1.74 -8.43 7.80
CA LEU A 55 1.04 -9.55 8.42
C LEU A 55 1.07 -9.56 9.94
N SER A 56 2.22 -9.30 10.53
CA SER A 56 2.38 -9.39 11.99
C SER A 56 1.59 -8.33 12.74
N GLN A 57 1.23 -7.23 12.09
CA GLN A 57 0.52 -6.12 12.70
C GLN A 57 -0.86 -5.88 12.10
N ALA A 58 -1.20 -6.62 11.06
CA ALA A 58 -2.53 -6.63 10.42
C ALA A 58 -3.00 -5.24 9.97
N PHE A 59 -2.14 -4.52 9.24
CA PHE A 59 -2.53 -3.28 8.58
C PHE A 59 -1.86 -3.18 7.22
N GLY A 60 -2.29 -2.23 6.42
CA GLY A 60 -1.71 -2.03 5.11
C GLY A 60 -2.42 -0.97 4.29
N ALA A 61 -2.28 -1.09 2.97
CA ALA A 61 -2.81 -0.13 2.02
C ALA A 61 -3.28 -0.81 0.74
N PHE A 62 -4.35 -0.28 0.17
CA PHE A 62 -4.84 -0.66 -1.15
C PHE A 62 -4.56 0.46 -2.13
N SER A 63 -4.10 0.12 -3.34
CA SER A 63 -3.89 1.07 -4.43
C SER A 63 -4.52 0.52 -5.70
N ALA A 64 -5.27 1.35 -6.41
CA ALA A 64 -5.81 1.00 -7.72
C ALA A 64 -4.77 1.13 -8.83
N SER A 65 -3.52 1.44 -8.48
CA SER A 65 -2.38 1.51 -9.39
C SER A 65 -1.27 0.59 -8.86
N ALA A 66 -0.44 0.07 -9.77
CA ALA A 66 0.70 -0.74 -9.37
C ALA A 66 1.64 0.04 -8.45
N ILE A 67 2.17 -0.62 -7.42
CA ILE A 67 3.22 -0.04 -6.60
C ILE A 67 4.53 -0.09 -7.41
N ARG A 68 5.04 1.08 -7.75
CA ARG A 68 6.20 1.22 -8.62
C ARG A 68 7.10 2.38 -8.19
N SER A 69 8.32 2.36 -8.69
CA SER A 69 9.23 3.50 -8.50
C SER A 69 8.67 4.73 -9.23
N SER A 70 8.76 5.89 -8.60
CA SER A 70 8.23 7.12 -9.16
C SER A 70 8.99 8.34 -8.63
N SER A 71 9.00 9.42 -9.41
CA SER A 71 9.58 10.70 -9.00
C SER A 71 8.60 11.56 -8.20
N GLY A 72 7.31 11.28 -8.27
CA GLY A 72 6.27 12.02 -7.58
C GLY A 72 5.15 11.12 -7.13
N PHE A 73 4.16 11.69 -6.47
CA PHE A 73 2.98 10.95 -6.06
C PHE A 73 2.13 10.58 -7.26
N TYR A 74 1.55 9.37 -7.23
CA TYR A 74 0.65 8.87 -8.26
C TYR A 74 -0.47 8.07 -7.59
N GLY A 75 -1.43 7.62 -8.36
CA GLY A 75 -2.55 6.83 -7.87
C GLY A 75 -3.88 7.53 -8.04
N THR A 76 -4.92 6.94 -7.48
CA THR A 76 -6.29 7.43 -7.61
C THR A 76 -6.99 7.54 -6.25
N GLY A 77 -8.14 8.20 -6.23
CA GLY A 77 -8.98 8.32 -5.04
C GLY A 77 -9.58 7.00 -4.55
N GLU A 78 -9.35 5.90 -5.26
CA GLU A 78 -9.73 4.56 -4.78
C GLU A 78 -8.75 3.99 -3.77
N THR A 79 -7.58 4.61 -3.62
CA THR A 79 -6.56 4.24 -2.63
C THR A 79 -7.10 4.42 -1.22
N PHE A 80 -6.80 3.47 -0.33
CA PHE A 80 -7.17 3.60 1.08
C PHE A 80 -6.15 2.89 1.98
N LEU A 81 -6.13 3.29 3.24
CA LEU A 81 -5.38 2.61 4.30
C LEU A 81 -6.36 1.77 5.12
N PHE A 82 -5.86 0.72 5.75
CA PHE A 82 -6.71 -0.12 6.60
C PHE A 82 -5.93 -0.69 7.79
N SER A 83 -6.67 -1.05 8.82
CA SER A 83 -6.15 -1.69 10.03
C SER A 83 -7.16 -2.69 10.56
N PHE A 84 -6.67 -3.80 11.11
CA PHE A 84 -7.49 -4.85 11.74
C PHE A 84 -7.31 -4.92 13.25
N CYS A 85 -6.98 -3.84 13.92
CA CYS A 85 -6.73 -3.89 15.37
C CYS A 85 -7.78 -3.10 16.17
N PRO A 86 -8.74 -3.76 16.85
CA PRO A 86 -9.12 -5.19 16.77
C PRO A 86 -10.08 -5.52 15.65
N GLU A 87 -10.75 -4.51 15.09
CA GLU A 87 -11.70 -4.64 14.00
C GLU A 87 -11.21 -3.91 12.77
N LEU A 88 -11.72 -4.29 11.60
CA LEU A 88 -11.37 -3.63 10.35
C LEU A 88 -11.79 -2.16 10.39
N LYS A 89 -10.81 -1.29 10.18
CA LYS A 89 -11.01 0.13 9.95
C LYS A 89 -10.42 0.48 8.59
N VAL A 90 -11.18 1.23 7.80
CA VAL A 90 -10.77 1.68 6.47
C VAL A 90 -10.72 3.21 6.46
N PHE A 91 -9.59 3.75 6.02
CA PHE A 91 -9.38 5.19 5.94
C PHE A 91 -9.32 5.60 4.47
N ARG A 92 -10.40 6.22 4.00
CA ARG A 92 -10.58 6.56 2.59
C ARG A 92 -10.09 7.97 2.29
N TRP A 93 -9.93 8.25 1.01
CA TRP A 93 -9.51 9.56 0.52
C TRP A 93 -10.42 10.68 1.01
N THR A 94 -9.81 11.73 1.56
CA THR A 94 -10.54 12.89 2.09
C THR A 94 -10.80 13.97 1.04
N GLY A 95 -10.07 13.93 -0.08
CA GLY A 95 -10.14 14.98 -1.09
C GLY A 95 -9.25 16.19 -0.80
N ARG A 96 -8.52 16.20 0.32
CA ARG A 96 -7.67 17.34 0.69
C ARG A 96 -6.43 17.49 -0.18
N ASN A 97 -5.89 16.38 -0.65
CA ASN A 97 -4.76 16.36 -1.58
C ASN A 97 -4.79 15.04 -2.36
N ASP A 98 -3.88 14.91 -3.31
CA ASP A 98 -3.76 13.70 -4.14
C ASP A 98 -2.45 12.93 -3.89
N PHE A 99 -1.90 13.02 -2.69
CA PHE A 99 -0.66 12.36 -2.33
C PHE A 99 -0.90 10.87 -2.00
N PHE A 100 -1.28 10.08 -3.00
CA PHE A 100 -1.66 8.70 -2.79
C PHE A 100 -0.47 7.78 -2.56
N VAL A 101 0.38 7.60 -3.57
CA VAL A 101 1.52 6.69 -3.49
C VAL A 101 2.75 7.34 -4.10
N LYS A 102 3.90 7.19 -3.45
CA LYS A 102 5.18 7.60 -4.01
C LYS A 102 6.23 6.52 -3.73
N GLY A 103 6.86 6.02 -4.79
CA GLY A 103 7.90 5.00 -4.70
C GLY A 103 9.28 5.57 -4.99
N ASP A 104 9.91 6.18 -4.00
CA ASP A 104 11.29 6.61 -4.12
C ASP A 104 12.22 5.39 -3.98
N VAL A 105 13.50 5.58 -4.31
CA VAL A 105 14.50 4.49 -4.27
C VAL A 105 14.61 3.87 -2.88
N ASN A 106 14.57 4.70 -1.85
CA ASN A 106 14.79 4.27 -0.46
C ASN A 106 13.56 4.42 0.43
N LEU A 107 12.41 4.79 -0.14
CA LEU A 107 11.23 5.07 0.68
C LEU A 107 9.96 4.93 -0.15
N LEU A 108 9.05 4.05 0.32
CA LEU A 108 7.70 3.97 -0.21
C LEU A 108 6.77 4.72 0.74
N MET A 109 5.93 5.61 0.20
CA MET A 109 5.01 6.42 1.00
C MET A 109 3.60 6.26 0.46
N VAL A 110 2.64 6.10 1.37
CA VAL A 110 1.21 6.06 1.05
C VAL A 110 0.52 7.10 1.91
N GLY A 111 -0.06 8.11 1.27
CA GLY A 111 -0.65 9.25 1.96
C GLY A 111 0.38 10.27 2.37
N GLY A 112 0.00 11.54 2.40
CA GLY A 112 0.93 12.62 2.72
C GLY A 112 0.22 13.88 3.22
N GLY A 113 0.99 14.96 3.29
CA GLY A 113 0.54 16.26 3.75
C GLY A 113 1.16 16.65 5.08
N SER A 114 1.55 17.92 5.20
CA SER A 114 2.14 18.50 6.41
C SER A 114 3.39 17.78 6.92
N GLY A 115 4.15 17.15 6.00
CA GLY A 115 5.36 16.42 6.36
C GLY A 115 5.13 15.07 7.01
N ARG A 116 3.92 14.56 6.97
CA ARG A 116 3.53 13.28 7.56
C ARG A 116 3.08 12.30 6.49
N PHE A 117 3.32 11.00 6.72
CA PHE A 117 2.91 9.94 5.79
C PHE A 117 1.99 8.97 6.53
N GLY A 118 0.89 8.58 5.88
CA GLY A 118 -0.04 7.61 6.45
C GLY A 118 0.60 6.25 6.66
N LEU A 119 1.46 5.86 5.73
CA LEU A 119 2.27 4.64 5.81
C LEU A 119 3.54 4.86 5.02
N TRP A 120 4.70 4.53 5.61
CA TRP A 120 5.96 4.54 4.86
C TRP A 120 6.79 3.29 5.19
N LEU A 121 7.57 2.85 4.22
CA LEU A 121 8.46 1.69 4.33
C LEU A 121 9.83 2.08 3.80
N ASP A 122 10.90 1.65 4.49
CA ASP A 122 12.26 1.96 4.06
C ASP A 122 12.74 1.06 2.91
N GLY A 123 13.89 1.38 2.35
CA GLY A 123 14.44 0.68 1.20
C GLY A 123 14.81 -0.77 1.45
N ASP A 124 15.13 -1.12 2.69
CA ASP A 124 15.48 -2.48 3.09
C ASP A 124 14.27 -3.26 3.62
N LEU A 125 13.10 -2.65 3.66
CA LEU A 125 11.86 -3.21 4.19
C LEU A 125 12.03 -3.81 5.59
N HIS A 126 12.86 -3.18 6.42
CA HIS A 126 13.05 -3.55 7.82
C HIS A 126 12.29 -2.65 8.77
N HIS A 127 12.13 -1.38 8.40
CA HIS A 127 11.47 -0.38 9.22
C HIS A 127 10.42 0.37 8.43
N GLY A 128 9.40 0.79 9.11
CA GLY A 128 8.36 1.62 8.55
C GLY A 128 7.76 2.52 9.60
N GLY A 129 6.78 3.28 9.21
CA GLY A 129 6.07 4.16 10.11
C GLY A 129 4.67 4.49 9.62
N SER A 130 3.86 4.99 10.52
CA SER A 130 2.51 5.44 10.22
C SER A 130 2.18 6.65 11.09
N GLN A 131 1.61 7.67 10.47
CA GLN A 131 1.13 8.87 11.14
C GLN A 131 -0.18 9.30 10.52
N PRO A 132 -1.04 10.01 11.26
CA PRO A 132 -2.19 10.64 10.62
C PRO A 132 -1.73 11.57 9.50
N CYS A 133 -2.36 11.48 8.35
CA CYS A 133 -2.05 12.34 7.21
C CYS A 133 -3.30 12.97 6.63
N GLU A 134 -3.13 14.04 5.87
CA GLU A 134 -4.26 14.77 5.30
C GLU A 134 -4.98 13.98 4.21
N THR A 135 -4.27 13.13 3.47
CA THR A 135 -4.87 12.35 2.37
C THR A 135 -6.00 11.45 2.86
N PHE A 136 -5.82 10.80 4.01
CA PHE A 136 -6.75 9.78 4.51
C PHE A 136 -7.37 10.10 5.86
N ASP A 137 -6.90 11.15 6.53
CA ASP A 137 -7.35 11.51 7.89
C ASP A 137 -7.36 10.27 8.81
N ASN A 138 -6.32 9.46 8.71
CA ASN A 138 -6.20 8.18 9.40
C ASN A 138 -5.65 8.33 10.81
N GLU A 139 -5.94 7.32 11.63
CA GLU A 139 -5.19 7.10 12.87
C GLU A 139 -3.83 6.49 12.52
N THR A 140 -2.88 6.52 13.47
CA THR A 140 -1.67 5.71 13.34
C THR A 140 -2.08 4.23 13.19
N LEU A 141 -1.65 3.56 12.12
CA LEU A 141 -2.06 2.20 11.83
C LEU A 141 -1.45 1.18 12.78
N SER A 142 -0.27 1.47 13.28
CA SER A 142 0.49 0.62 14.20
C SER A 142 0.38 1.13 15.64
N HIS A 143 0.83 0.33 16.61
CA HIS A 143 0.86 0.76 18.02
C HIS A 143 1.82 1.92 18.24
N ARG A 144 2.88 2.00 17.44
CA ARG A 144 3.88 3.07 17.50
C ARG A 144 3.99 3.72 16.13
N GLU A 145 4.40 4.99 16.11
CA GLU A 145 4.62 5.69 14.86
C GLU A 145 5.69 5.01 13.99
N GLU A 146 6.69 4.40 14.62
CA GLU A 146 7.71 3.61 13.93
C GLU A 146 7.64 2.15 14.36
N PHE A 147 7.84 1.25 13.42
CA PHE A 147 7.76 -0.19 13.66
C PHE A 147 8.80 -0.95 12.83
N CYS A 148 9.11 -2.16 13.27
CA CYS A 148 9.94 -3.09 12.49
C CYS A 148 9.05 -3.95 11.61
N ILE A 149 9.44 -4.13 10.37
CA ILE A 149 8.72 -5.00 9.42
C ILE A 149 9.23 -6.42 9.60
N GLN A 150 8.34 -7.33 9.98
CA GLN A 150 8.68 -8.75 10.09
C GLN A 150 8.28 -9.52 8.84
N ASP A 151 7.03 -9.35 8.40
CA ASP A 151 6.52 -9.98 7.19
C ASP A 151 5.68 -8.99 6.40
N LEU A 152 5.99 -8.87 5.12
CA LEU A 152 5.25 -8.02 4.19
C LEU A 152 4.83 -8.84 2.99
N GLU A 153 3.59 -8.68 2.56
CA GLU A 153 3.09 -9.25 1.33
C GLU A 153 2.49 -8.18 0.44
N MET A 154 2.66 -8.34 -0.86
CA MET A 154 1.97 -7.51 -1.84
C MET A 154 1.17 -8.41 -2.78
N TRP A 155 -0.12 -8.16 -2.84
CA TRP A 155 -1.06 -8.92 -3.66
C TRP A 155 -1.56 -8.06 -4.81
N GLY A 156 -1.85 -8.68 -5.92
CA GLY A 156 -2.42 -8.01 -7.07
C GLY A 156 -3.57 -8.79 -7.66
N LEU A 157 -4.37 -8.13 -8.48
CA LEU A 157 -5.45 -8.77 -9.23
C LEU A 157 -5.02 -8.98 -10.68
N ALA A 158 -5.34 -10.13 -11.17
CA ALA A 158 -5.03 -10.47 -12.56
C ALA A 158 -6.03 -9.82 -13.53
#